data_e52dfb6b3a48b8a56b579afc590870f9
#
_entry.id   e52dfb6b3a48b8a56b579afc590870f9
#
_cell.length_a   1.000
_cell.length_b   1.000
_cell.length_c   1.000
_cell.angle_alpha   90.00
_cell.angle_beta   90.00
_cell.angle_gamma   90.00
#
_symmetry.space_group_name_H-M   'P 1'
#
loop_
_entity.id
_entity.type
_entity.pdbx_description
1 polymer ?
#
loop_
_entity_poly.entity_id
_entity_poly.type
_entity_poly.pdbx_seq_one_letter_code
_entity_poly.pdbx_strand_id
1 'polypeptide(L)'
;KSGSKMSTVKELEQNPELSKPKISNIDYSIATRRGYIPISQEAIDDADYDVTGLIRDEINDQSRNTRNTDIATVLKSATAKSVTGLDGLKDLVNKEIKKVYPVKFIISASLYAELDKLKDKNGRYLLQDSITSASGKMLFGKEVVVLDDDMIAGAGELKGFVGDAKSFCTFFDRKQASVEWVDNQIYGKLLAGVVRYDVKKTDTDAGFYITYKQGE
;
A
#
# COMPACT_ATOMS: atom_id res chain seq x y z
N LYS A 1 15.17 8.43 -5.50
CA LYS A 1 15.45 9.89 -5.40
C LYS A 1 16.94 10.13 -5.13
N SER A 2 17.54 11.15 -5.77
CA SER A 2 18.97 11.49 -5.61
C SER A 2 19.19 12.23 -4.30
N GLY A 3 20.25 11.82 -3.57
CA GLY A 3 20.80 12.57 -2.43
C GLY A 3 22.07 13.35 -2.78
N SER A 4 22.39 13.45 -4.09
CA SER A 4 23.60 14.14 -4.56
C SER A 4 23.54 15.63 -4.32
N LYS A 5 24.69 16.23 -3.98
CA LYS A 5 24.85 17.65 -3.71
C LYS A 5 25.76 18.27 -4.76
N MET A 6 25.55 19.56 -5.03
CA MET A 6 26.51 20.37 -5.82
C MET A 6 27.69 20.75 -4.90
N SER A 7 28.90 20.75 -5.47
CA SER A 7 30.09 21.27 -4.81
C SER A 7 30.28 22.79 -5.08
N THR A 8 30.88 23.47 -4.12
CA THR A 8 31.31 24.86 -4.30
C THR A 8 32.54 24.89 -5.21
N VAL A 9 32.59 25.82 -6.13
CA VAL A 9 33.71 26.03 -7.06
C VAL A 9 34.24 27.43 -6.85
N LYS A 10 35.56 27.57 -6.86
CA LYS A 10 36.17 28.88 -6.81
C LYS A 10 36.06 29.61 -8.15
N GLU A 11 36.12 30.94 -8.09
CA GLU A 11 36.09 31.75 -9.31
C GLU A 11 37.26 31.35 -10.25
N LEU A 12 36.96 31.17 -11.54
CA LEU A 12 37.91 30.71 -12.57
C LEU A 12 38.33 29.22 -12.50
N GLU A 13 37.78 28.40 -11.64
CA GLU A 13 37.97 26.95 -11.64
C GLU A 13 36.98 26.25 -12.58
N GLN A 14 37.38 25.10 -13.12
CA GLN A 14 36.50 24.30 -13.96
C GLN A 14 35.32 23.74 -13.17
N ASN A 15 34.11 23.87 -13.70
CA ASN A 15 32.92 23.31 -13.06
C ASN A 15 33.00 21.77 -13.00
N PRO A 16 32.77 21.18 -11.84
CA PRO A 16 32.74 19.72 -11.70
C PRO A 16 31.50 19.12 -12.38
N GLU A 17 31.63 17.94 -12.93
CA GLU A 17 30.51 17.21 -13.51
C GLU A 17 29.51 16.84 -12.41
N LEU A 18 28.24 17.16 -12.60
CA LEU A 18 27.17 16.75 -11.67
C LEU A 18 26.83 15.29 -11.88
N SER A 19 26.38 14.63 -10.83
CA SER A 19 25.89 13.26 -10.90
C SER A 19 24.71 13.16 -11.87
N LYS A 20 24.85 12.35 -12.91
CA LYS A 20 23.77 12.11 -13.88
C LYS A 20 22.59 11.40 -13.22
N PRO A 21 21.36 11.76 -13.54
CA PRO A 21 20.21 11.00 -13.08
C PRO A 21 20.26 9.57 -13.63
N LYS A 22 20.12 8.60 -12.74
CA LYS A 22 20.01 7.20 -13.16
C LYS A 22 18.60 6.96 -13.67
N ILE A 23 18.46 6.79 -14.97
CA ILE A 23 17.19 6.46 -15.62
C ILE A 23 17.18 4.94 -15.84
N SER A 24 16.14 4.29 -15.36
CA SER A 24 15.89 2.87 -15.62
C SER A 24 14.51 2.71 -16.24
N ASN A 25 14.39 1.85 -17.24
CA ASN A 25 13.10 1.48 -17.79
C ASN A 25 12.41 0.49 -16.85
N ILE A 26 11.10 0.66 -16.72
CA ILE A 26 10.24 -0.27 -15.98
C ILE A 26 9.24 -0.81 -16.98
N ASP A 27 9.37 -2.10 -17.28
CA ASP A 27 8.41 -2.78 -18.13
C ASP A 27 7.17 -3.14 -17.32
N TYR A 28 6.01 -2.76 -17.85
CA TYR A 28 4.72 -3.09 -17.27
C TYR A 28 3.82 -3.80 -18.30
N SER A 29 2.97 -4.69 -17.83
CA SER A 29 2.05 -5.45 -18.66
C SER A 29 0.66 -5.39 -18.06
N ILE A 30 -0.24 -4.68 -18.73
CA ILE A 30 -1.60 -4.48 -18.26
C ILE A 30 -2.37 -5.81 -18.25
N ALA A 31 -2.73 -6.25 -17.06
CA ALA A 31 -3.61 -7.38 -16.86
C ALA A 31 -5.08 -6.95 -16.84
N THR A 32 -5.95 -7.76 -17.42
CA THR A 32 -7.40 -7.57 -17.35
C THR A 32 -7.95 -8.48 -16.26
N ARG A 33 -8.64 -7.87 -15.28
CA ARG A 33 -9.39 -8.59 -14.27
C ARG A 33 -10.87 -8.36 -14.53
N ARG A 34 -11.63 -9.43 -14.58
CA ARG A 34 -13.06 -9.38 -14.85
C ARG A 34 -13.79 -10.44 -14.04
N GLY A 35 -15.00 -10.13 -13.67
CA GLY A 35 -15.93 -11.05 -13.03
C GLY A 35 -17.35 -10.63 -13.31
N TYR A 36 -18.31 -11.48 -12.99
CA TYR A 36 -19.74 -11.17 -13.10
C TYR A 36 -20.49 -11.76 -11.92
N ILE A 37 -21.61 -11.13 -11.59
CA ILE A 37 -22.59 -11.64 -10.64
C ILE A 37 -23.88 -11.86 -11.42
N PRO A 38 -24.37 -13.11 -11.50
CA PRO A 38 -25.64 -13.41 -12.16
C PRO A 38 -26.80 -12.90 -11.30
N ILE A 39 -27.80 -12.33 -11.94
CA ILE A 39 -29.03 -11.90 -11.29
C ILE A 39 -30.23 -12.24 -12.19
N SER A 40 -31.23 -12.88 -11.61
CA SER A 40 -32.45 -13.19 -12.37
C SER A 40 -33.31 -11.93 -12.52
N GLN A 41 -34.07 -11.85 -13.62
CA GLN A 41 -35.00 -10.75 -13.82
C GLN A 41 -36.07 -10.75 -12.72
N GLU A 42 -36.54 -11.93 -12.31
CA GLU A 42 -37.51 -12.10 -11.21
C GLU A 42 -36.99 -11.47 -9.90
N ALA A 43 -35.70 -11.72 -9.57
CA ALA A 43 -35.11 -11.13 -8.36
C ALA A 43 -35.01 -9.60 -8.43
N ILE A 44 -34.91 -9.00 -9.62
CA ILE A 44 -34.92 -7.55 -9.81
C ILE A 44 -36.36 -7.02 -9.67
N ASP A 45 -37.32 -7.70 -10.28
CA ASP A 45 -38.71 -7.26 -10.36
C ASP A 45 -39.43 -7.44 -9.02
N ASP A 46 -39.07 -8.47 -8.23
CA ASP A 46 -39.68 -8.79 -6.93
C ASP A 46 -39.03 -8.05 -5.74
N ALA A 47 -37.91 -7.37 -5.96
CA ALA A 47 -37.20 -6.71 -4.86
C ALA A 47 -37.80 -5.35 -4.50
N ASP A 48 -38.08 -5.14 -3.23
CA ASP A 48 -38.51 -3.86 -2.67
C ASP A 48 -37.34 -2.85 -2.48
N TYR A 49 -36.13 -3.19 -2.92
CA TYR A 49 -34.91 -2.39 -2.79
C TYR A 49 -34.03 -2.46 -4.05
N ASP A 50 -33.08 -1.55 -4.19
CA ASP A 50 -32.18 -1.50 -5.36
C ASP A 50 -31.11 -2.62 -5.32
N VAL A 51 -31.50 -3.83 -5.76
CA VAL A 51 -30.59 -4.99 -5.90
C VAL A 51 -29.43 -4.68 -6.85
N THR A 52 -29.70 -3.94 -7.92
CA THR A 52 -28.69 -3.56 -8.92
C THR A 52 -27.62 -2.68 -8.32
N GLY A 53 -28.02 -1.69 -7.51
CA GLY A 53 -27.10 -0.83 -6.77
C GLY A 53 -26.23 -1.61 -5.81
N LEU A 54 -26.83 -2.50 -5.03
CA LEU A 54 -26.13 -3.35 -4.06
C LEU A 54 -25.08 -4.24 -4.73
N ILE A 55 -25.41 -4.89 -5.85
CA ILE A 55 -24.46 -5.71 -6.60
C ILE A 55 -23.36 -4.87 -7.23
N ARG A 56 -23.68 -3.67 -7.71
CA ARG A 56 -22.67 -2.74 -8.24
C ARG A 56 -21.68 -2.33 -7.16
N ASP A 57 -22.14 -2.05 -5.96
CA ASP A 57 -21.30 -1.69 -4.82
C ASP A 57 -20.40 -2.87 -4.43
N GLU A 58 -20.94 -4.10 -4.40
CA GLU A 58 -20.15 -5.31 -4.15
C GLU A 58 -19.02 -5.50 -5.19
N ILE A 59 -19.32 -5.33 -6.48
CA ILE A 59 -18.30 -5.41 -7.55
C ILE A 59 -17.23 -4.33 -7.38
N ASN A 60 -17.62 -3.12 -7.00
CA ASN A 60 -16.68 -2.03 -6.74
C ASN A 60 -15.78 -2.34 -5.54
N ASP A 61 -16.34 -2.92 -4.47
CA ASP A 61 -15.59 -3.31 -3.27
C ASP A 61 -14.61 -4.44 -3.58
N GLN A 62 -15.03 -5.48 -4.31
CA GLN A 62 -14.15 -6.54 -4.77
C GLN A 62 -13.02 -6.01 -5.67
N SER A 63 -13.33 -5.06 -6.55
CA SER A 63 -12.34 -4.39 -7.39
C SER A 63 -11.31 -3.61 -6.55
N ARG A 64 -11.75 -2.90 -5.52
CA ARG A 64 -10.89 -2.18 -4.58
C ARG A 64 -10.00 -3.13 -3.80
N ASN A 65 -10.57 -4.21 -3.26
CA ASN A 65 -9.83 -5.22 -2.51
C ASN A 65 -8.77 -5.90 -3.37
N THR A 66 -9.09 -6.22 -4.63
CA THR A 66 -8.13 -6.77 -5.59
C THR A 66 -6.96 -5.83 -5.83
N ARG A 67 -7.21 -4.53 -6.03
CA ARG A 67 -6.14 -3.51 -6.20
C ARG A 67 -5.28 -3.41 -4.96
N ASN A 68 -5.88 -3.39 -3.78
CA ASN A 68 -5.16 -3.32 -2.50
C ASN A 68 -4.26 -4.54 -2.30
N THR A 69 -4.75 -5.74 -2.61
CA THR A 69 -3.98 -6.98 -2.53
C THR A 69 -2.79 -6.99 -3.50
N ASP A 70 -2.99 -6.52 -4.73
CA ASP A 70 -1.91 -6.43 -5.71
C ASP A 70 -0.85 -5.40 -5.30
N ILE A 71 -1.25 -4.25 -4.80
CA ILE A 71 -0.33 -3.25 -4.24
C ILE A 71 0.43 -3.83 -3.05
N ALA A 72 -0.26 -4.47 -2.11
CA ALA A 72 0.37 -5.11 -0.96
C ALA A 72 1.37 -6.19 -1.38
N THR A 73 1.07 -6.97 -2.43
CA THR A 73 1.98 -7.97 -3.00
C THR A 73 3.27 -7.32 -3.51
N VAL A 74 3.18 -6.16 -4.16
CA VAL A 74 4.37 -5.42 -4.58
C VAL A 74 5.13 -4.86 -3.37
N LEU A 75 4.45 -4.37 -2.33
CA LEU A 75 5.09 -3.90 -1.10
C LEU A 75 5.81 -5.03 -0.36
N LYS A 76 5.26 -6.24 -0.32
CA LYS A 76 5.93 -7.46 0.23
C LYS A 76 7.24 -7.78 -0.49
N SER A 77 7.41 -7.37 -1.75
CA SER A 77 8.64 -7.57 -2.52
C SER A 77 9.77 -6.59 -2.17
N ALA A 78 9.56 -5.68 -1.20
CA ALA A 78 10.60 -4.81 -0.70
C ALA A 78 11.70 -5.60 0.01
N THR A 79 12.87 -4.99 0.16
CA THR A 79 13.99 -5.61 0.87
C THR A 79 13.55 -6.01 2.28
N ALA A 80 13.64 -7.32 2.57
CA ALA A 80 13.21 -7.86 3.85
C ALA A 80 14.18 -7.46 4.97
N LYS A 81 13.65 -7.09 6.13
CA LYS A 81 14.44 -6.73 7.29
C LYS A 81 13.76 -7.16 8.59
N SER A 82 14.54 -7.78 9.49
CA SER A 82 14.09 -8.05 10.86
C SER A 82 14.43 -6.87 11.75
N VAL A 83 13.47 -6.41 12.54
CA VAL A 83 13.64 -5.34 13.53
C VAL A 83 13.19 -5.82 14.89
N THR A 84 13.97 -5.54 15.93
CA THR A 84 13.70 -5.97 17.30
C THR A 84 13.34 -4.78 18.16
N GLY A 85 12.20 -4.84 18.78
CA GLY A 85 11.70 -3.79 19.66
C GLY A 85 11.50 -2.43 19.00
N LEU A 86 11.17 -1.44 19.81
CA LEU A 86 10.92 -0.08 19.34
C LEU A 86 12.18 0.65 18.86
N ASP A 87 13.32 0.37 19.49
CA ASP A 87 14.57 1.00 19.11
C ASP A 87 15.04 0.53 17.74
N GLY A 88 14.82 -0.74 17.39
CA GLY A 88 15.04 -1.24 16.03
C GLY A 88 14.17 -0.55 14.99
N LEU A 89 12.89 -0.27 15.31
CA LEU A 89 12.01 0.51 14.43
C LEU A 89 12.47 1.97 14.28
N LYS A 90 12.92 2.60 15.36
CA LYS A 90 13.47 3.98 15.32
C LYS A 90 14.74 4.04 14.49
N ASP A 91 15.64 3.08 14.65
CA ASP A 91 16.87 3.01 13.88
C ASP A 91 16.60 2.83 12.40
N LEU A 92 15.66 1.97 12.02
CA LEU A 92 15.23 1.81 10.64
C LEU A 92 14.76 3.14 10.04
N VAL A 93 13.81 3.81 10.70
CA VAL A 93 13.24 5.08 10.22
C VAL A 93 14.27 6.21 10.21
N ASN A 94 15.17 6.25 11.20
CA ASN A 94 16.06 7.38 11.39
C ASN A 94 17.40 7.24 10.68
N LYS A 95 17.92 6.03 10.52
CA LYS A 95 19.27 5.79 9.97
C LYS A 95 19.24 5.20 8.57
N GLU A 96 18.30 4.30 8.29
CA GLU A 96 18.38 3.50 7.08
C GLU A 96 17.55 4.04 5.93
N ILE A 97 16.37 4.58 6.22
CA ILE A 97 15.55 5.20 5.19
C ILE A 97 16.05 6.62 4.94
N LYS A 98 16.38 6.95 3.68
CA LYS A 98 16.81 8.29 3.29
C LYS A 98 15.75 9.32 3.64
N LYS A 99 16.14 10.45 4.24
CA LYS A 99 15.23 11.50 4.71
C LYS A 99 14.42 12.19 3.60
N VAL A 100 14.76 11.95 2.36
CA VAL A 100 14.02 12.44 1.18
C VAL A 100 12.67 11.75 0.98
N TYR A 101 12.45 10.60 1.63
CA TYR A 101 11.20 9.85 1.54
C TYR A 101 10.26 10.19 2.70
N PRO A 102 8.99 10.56 2.44
CA PRO A 102 7.97 10.66 3.47
C PRO A 102 7.59 9.26 3.96
N VAL A 103 8.14 8.87 5.11
CA VAL A 103 7.94 7.53 5.68
C VAL A 103 6.54 7.38 6.25
N LYS A 104 5.88 6.27 5.92
CA LYS A 104 4.66 5.76 6.54
C LYS A 104 4.86 4.30 6.97
N PHE A 105 4.08 3.88 7.94
CA PHE A 105 3.97 2.49 8.36
C PHE A 105 2.72 1.88 7.72
N ILE A 106 2.88 0.83 6.93
CA ILE A 106 1.77 0.03 6.37
C ILE A 106 1.93 -1.37 6.96
N ILE A 107 1.17 -1.67 8.00
CA ILE A 107 1.41 -2.82 8.87
C ILE A 107 0.18 -3.72 8.98
N SER A 108 0.44 -5.00 9.32
CA SER A 108 -0.62 -5.96 9.60
C SER A 108 -1.39 -5.61 10.88
N ALA A 109 -2.66 -6.03 10.94
CA ALA A 109 -3.50 -5.84 12.12
C ALA A 109 -2.87 -6.46 13.37
N SER A 110 -2.23 -7.64 13.24
CA SER A 110 -1.51 -8.28 14.34
C SER A 110 -0.32 -7.46 14.83
N LEU A 111 0.48 -6.88 13.92
CA LEU A 111 1.58 -5.99 14.31
C LEU A 111 1.06 -4.71 14.96
N TYR A 112 -0.02 -4.15 14.42
CA TYR A 112 -0.66 -2.98 15.01
C TYR A 112 -1.12 -3.26 16.45
N ALA A 113 -1.79 -4.39 16.68
CA ALA A 113 -2.26 -4.77 18.01
C ALA A 113 -1.11 -4.93 19.03
N GLU A 114 0.05 -5.43 18.58
CA GLU A 114 1.24 -5.50 19.44
C GLU A 114 1.82 -4.12 19.73
N LEU A 115 1.93 -3.25 18.74
CA LEU A 115 2.45 -1.89 18.94
C LEU A 115 1.51 -1.02 19.80
N ASP A 116 0.20 -1.24 19.70
CA ASP A 116 -0.81 -0.49 20.48
C ASP A 116 -0.76 -0.83 21.98
N LYS A 117 -0.36 -2.05 22.33
CA LYS A 117 -0.17 -2.47 23.74
C LYS A 117 1.10 -1.93 24.39
N LEU A 118 2.05 -1.45 23.58
CA LEU A 118 3.33 -0.97 24.10
C LEU A 118 3.16 0.34 24.87
N LYS A 119 3.72 0.37 26.06
CA LYS A 119 3.70 1.53 26.97
C LYS A 119 5.12 2.02 27.23
N ASP A 120 5.25 3.30 27.52
CA ASP A 120 6.48 3.86 28.04
C ASP A 120 6.67 3.49 29.53
N LYS A 121 7.83 3.86 30.08
CA LYS A 121 8.13 3.61 31.50
C LYS A 121 7.15 4.29 32.47
N ASN A 122 6.36 5.25 31.97
CA ASN A 122 5.36 5.99 32.74
C ASN A 122 3.93 5.42 32.52
N GLY A 123 3.79 4.30 31.80
CA GLY A 123 2.52 3.66 31.52
C GLY A 123 1.69 4.30 30.41
N ARG A 124 2.25 5.22 29.63
CA ARG A 124 1.57 5.85 28.49
C ARG A 124 1.73 5.00 27.25
N TYR A 125 0.64 4.88 26.48
CA TYR A 125 0.69 4.20 25.19
C TYR A 125 1.59 4.94 24.20
N LEU A 126 2.37 4.19 23.44
CA LEU A 126 3.34 4.75 22.49
C LEU A 126 2.71 5.15 21.14
N LEU A 127 1.64 4.49 20.75
CA LEU A 127 0.80 4.93 19.65
C LEU A 127 -0.01 6.15 20.08
N GLN A 128 0.17 7.24 19.36
CA GLN A 128 -0.51 8.51 19.65
C GLN A 128 -1.68 8.70 18.70
N ASP A 129 -2.81 9.14 19.24
CA ASP A 129 -3.94 9.56 18.43
C ASP A 129 -3.60 10.86 17.68
N SER A 130 -4.04 10.94 16.42
CA SER A 130 -3.84 12.12 15.59
C SER A 130 -5.16 12.52 14.93
N ILE A 131 -5.54 13.76 15.12
CA ILE A 131 -6.74 14.34 14.49
C ILE A 131 -6.50 14.62 13.00
N THR A 132 -5.23 14.73 12.58
CA THR A 132 -4.85 15.10 11.21
C THR A 132 -4.46 13.91 10.34
N SER A 133 -4.30 12.72 10.91
CA SER A 133 -3.98 11.50 10.15
C SER A 133 -5.23 10.80 9.68
N ALA A 134 -5.24 10.37 8.43
CA ALA A 134 -6.35 9.61 7.84
C ALA A 134 -6.63 8.29 8.57
N SER A 135 -5.61 7.68 9.18
CA SER A 135 -5.72 6.46 9.99
C SER A 135 -6.04 6.73 11.47
N GLY A 136 -6.02 7.99 11.92
CA GLY A 136 -6.22 8.37 13.32
C GLY A 136 -5.08 8.01 14.26
N LYS A 137 -4.03 7.33 13.81
CA LYS A 137 -2.89 6.89 14.63
C LYS A 137 -1.55 7.28 14.02
N MET A 138 -0.61 7.63 14.91
CA MET A 138 0.77 7.97 14.52
C MET A 138 1.77 7.23 15.40
N LEU A 139 2.84 6.75 14.78
CA LEU A 139 3.99 6.16 15.46
C LEU A 139 5.25 6.98 15.09
N PHE A 140 5.96 7.49 16.10
CA PHE A 140 7.14 8.38 15.90
C PHE A 140 6.86 9.59 15.00
N GLY A 141 5.64 10.15 15.08
CA GLY A 141 5.21 11.24 14.20
C GLY A 141 5.00 10.86 12.74
N LYS A 142 4.88 9.57 12.44
CA LYS A 142 4.59 9.03 11.11
C LYS A 142 3.23 8.35 11.09
N GLU A 143 2.52 8.50 9.99
CA GLU A 143 1.21 7.90 9.79
C GLU A 143 1.30 6.37 9.78
N VAL A 144 0.34 5.73 10.44
CA VAL A 144 0.19 4.27 10.48
C VAL A 144 -1.06 3.89 9.71
N VAL A 145 -0.90 3.05 8.70
CA VAL A 145 -1.99 2.45 7.93
C VAL A 145 -2.06 0.97 8.29
N VAL A 146 -3.20 0.52 8.75
CA VAL A 146 -3.42 -0.86 9.15
C VAL A 146 -4.12 -1.59 8.01
N LEU A 147 -3.58 -2.76 7.64
CA LEU A 147 -4.18 -3.69 6.69
C LEU A 147 -4.48 -5.01 7.40
N ASP A 148 -5.44 -5.75 6.86
CA ASP A 148 -5.71 -7.10 7.33
C ASP A 148 -4.46 -7.99 7.13
N ASP A 149 -4.29 -8.95 8.03
CA ASP A 149 -3.11 -9.80 8.05
C ASP A 149 -2.90 -10.54 6.72
N ASP A 150 -3.95 -11.05 6.11
CA ASP A 150 -3.92 -11.78 4.84
C ASP A 150 -3.46 -10.91 3.66
N MET A 151 -3.67 -9.60 3.71
CA MET A 151 -3.22 -8.67 2.67
C MET A 151 -1.71 -8.45 2.68
N ILE A 152 -1.12 -8.13 3.83
CA ILE A 152 0.29 -7.69 3.94
C ILE A 152 1.23 -8.71 4.62
N ALA A 153 0.68 -9.72 5.28
CA ALA A 153 1.44 -10.71 6.06
C ALA A 153 0.79 -12.09 5.94
N GLY A 154 1.02 -12.98 6.88
CA GLY A 154 0.20 -14.15 7.19
C GLY A 154 -0.55 -13.94 8.51
N ALA A 155 -1.52 -14.78 8.79
CA ALA A 155 -2.32 -14.71 10.01
C ALA A 155 -1.42 -14.73 11.27
N GLY A 156 -1.53 -13.70 12.10
CA GLY A 156 -0.74 -13.54 13.32
C GLY A 156 0.72 -13.13 13.11
N GLU A 157 1.16 -12.88 11.88
CA GLU A 157 2.53 -12.45 11.61
C GLU A 157 2.70 -10.95 11.86
N LEU A 158 3.77 -10.59 12.55
CA LEU A 158 4.13 -9.22 12.89
C LEU A 158 4.96 -8.61 11.76
N LYS A 159 4.33 -8.28 10.65
CA LYS A 159 5.00 -7.81 9.43
C LYS A 159 4.35 -6.55 8.87
N GLY A 160 5.09 -5.85 8.02
CA GLY A 160 4.57 -4.67 7.33
C GLY A 160 5.61 -4.03 6.44
N PHE A 161 5.20 -2.99 5.73
CA PHE A 161 6.07 -2.15 4.92
C PHE A 161 6.30 -0.81 5.65
N VAL A 162 7.55 -0.38 5.70
CA VAL A 162 7.96 0.92 6.27
C VAL A 162 8.71 1.71 5.22
N GLY A 163 8.16 2.84 4.82
CA GLY A 163 8.75 3.68 3.78
C GLY A 163 7.74 4.55 3.05
N ASP A 164 8.14 5.03 1.88
CA ASP A 164 7.30 5.80 0.96
C ASP A 164 6.70 4.89 -0.12
N ALA A 165 5.49 4.41 0.09
CA ALA A 165 4.81 3.53 -0.85
C ALA A 165 4.60 4.17 -2.23
N LYS A 166 4.39 5.50 -2.30
CA LYS A 166 4.24 6.23 -3.57
C LYS A 166 5.49 6.23 -4.42
N SER A 167 6.66 6.31 -3.78
CA SER A 167 7.94 6.23 -4.50
C SER A 167 8.31 4.78 -4.78
N PHE A 168 7.93 3.85 -3.89
CA PHE A 168 8.28 2.44 -4.02
C PHE A 168 7.56 1.73 -5.16
N CYS A 169 6.25 1.97 -5.33
CA CYS A 169 5.47 1.35 -6.39
C CYS A 169 4.65 2.35 -7.20
N THR A 170 4.42 2.02 -8.46
CA THR A 170 3.56 2.78 -9.36
C THR A 170 2.41 1.92 -9.84
N PHE A 171 1.22 2.47 -9.75
CA PHE A 171 0.00 1.88 -10.26
C PHE A 171 -0.27 2.41 -11.67
N PHE A 172 -0.23 1.52 -12.67
CA PHE A 172 -0.49 1.83 -14.07
C PHE A 172 -1.94 1.52 -14.40
N ASP A 173 -2.81 2.51 -14.27
CA ASP A 173 -4.23 2.36 -14.59
C ASP A 173 -4.48 2.56 -16.09
N ARG A 174 -5.14 1.61 -16.72
CA ARG A 174 -5.51 1.68 -18.15
C ARG A 174 -6.99 1.84 -18.35
N LYS A 175 -7.81 1.19 -17.53
CA LYS A 175 -9.26 1.32 -17.51
C LYS A 175 -9.73 1.22 -16.06
N GLN A 176 -10.39 2.28 -15.59
CA GLN A 176 -11.04 2.28 -14.28
C GLN A 176 -12.12 1.20 -14.22
N ALA A 177 -12.52 0.84 -13.01
CA ALA A 177 -13.60 -0.12 -12.81
C ALA A 177 -14.85 0.34 -13.59
N SER A 178 -15.33 -0.50 -14.49
CA SER A 178 -16.62 -0.33 -15.14
C SER A 178 -17.51 -1.51 -14.79
N VAL A 179 -18.76 -1.22 -14.49
CA VAL A 179 -19.80 -2.22 -14.22
C VAL A 179 -20.85 -2.07 -15.31
N GLU A 180 -21.05 -3.12 -16.08
CA GLU A 180 -21.90 -3.10 -17.26
C GLU A 180 -22.85 -4.31 -17.26
N TRP A 181 -24.06 -4.11 -17.77
CA TRP A 181 -24.98 -5.21 -18.05
C TRP A 181 -24.51 -6.03 -19.24
N VAL A 182 -24.53 -7.33 -19.09
CA VAL A 182 -24.21 -8.28 -20.16
C VAL A 182 -25.33 -9.31 -20.24
N ASP A 183 -25.89 -9.48 -21.42
CA ASP A 183 -26.87 -10.54 -21.66
C ASP A 183 -26.17 -11.89 -21.82
N ASN A 184 -26.68 -12.91 -21.16
CA ASN A 184 -26.18 -14.27 -21.25
C ASN A 184 -27.33 -15.25 -21.50
N GLN A 185 -27.13 -16.15 -22.45
CA GLN A 185 -28.17 -17.12 -22.86
C GLN A 185 -28.55 -18.14 -21.77
N ILE A 186 -27.64 -18.38 -20.82
CA ILE A 186 -27.85 -19.39 -19.76
C ILE A 186 -28.40 -18.74 -18.49
N TYR A 187 -27.90 -17.58 -18.12
CA TYR A 187 -28.18 -16.93 -16.82
C TYR A 187 -29.06 -15.69 -16.95
N GLY A 188 -29.49 -15.32 -18.15
CA GLY A 188 -30.25 -14.10 -18.40
C GLY A 188 -29.36 -12.87 -18.33
N LYS A 189 -29.61 -11.94 -17.38
CA LYS A 189 -28.80 -10.73 -17.20
C LYS A 189 -27.67 -10.95 -16.20
N LEU A 190 -26.49 -10.45 -16.55
CA LEU A 190 -25.30 -10.47 -15.70
C LEU A 190 -24.84 -9.05 -15.46
N LEU A 191 -24.44 -8.72 -14.24
CA LEU A 191 -23.71 -7.50 -13.97
C LEU A 191 -22.22 -7.85 -13.96
N ALA A 192 -21.48 -7.32 -14.94
CA ALA A 192 -20.06 -7.62 -15.13
C ALA A 192 -19.19 -6.45 -14.73
N GLY A 193 -18.15 -6.74 -13.96
CA GLY A 193 -17.11 -5.80 -13.61
C GLY A 193 -15.82 -6.05 -14.39
N VAL A 194 -15.18 -5.00 -14.90
CA VAL A 194 -13.90 -5.07 -15.60
C VAL A 194 -12.97 -3.98 -15.11
N VAL A 195 -11.73 -4.36 -14.77
CA VAL A 195 -10.63 -3.43 -14.46
C VAL A 195 -9.38 -3.84 -15.23
N ARG A 196 -8.58 -2.85 -15.64
CA ARG A 196 -7.33 -3.08 -16.37
C ARG A 196 -6.23 -2.21 -15.80
N TYR A 197 -5.27 -2.84 -15.15
CA TYR A 197 -4.11 -2.15 -14.54
C TYR A 197 -2.93 -3.09 -14.39
N ASP A 198 -1.79 -2.52 -14.01
CA ASP A 198 -0.62 -3.23 -13.50
C ASP A 198 0.00 -2.44 -12.34
N VAL A 199 0.69 -3.12 -11.45
CA VAL A 199 1.42 -2.50 -10.33
C VAL A 199 2.85 -2.97 -10.37
N LYS A 200 3.80 -2.04 -10.43
CA LYS A 200 5.23 -2.36 -10.49
C LYS A 200 6.03 -1.60 -9.44
N LYS A 201 7.08 -2.26 -8.98
CA LYS A 201 8.08 -1.66 -8.13
C LYS A 201 8.92 -0.67 -8.95
N THR A 202 9.06 0.56 -8.44
CA THR A 202 9.75 1.66 -9.14
C THR A 202 11.04 2.10 -8.44
N ASP A 203 11.01 2.31 -7.13
CA ASP A 203 12.18 2.75 -6.36
C ASP A 203 12.42 1.83 -5.17
N THR A 204 13.40 0.94 -5.30
CA THR A 204 13.71 -0.07 -4.28
C THR A 204 14.27 0.49 -2.98
N ASP A 205 14.80 1.72 -3.01
CA ASP A 205 15.38 2.38 -1.85
C ASP A 205 14.32 3.10 -0.99
N ALA A 206 13.06 3.15 -1.46
CA ALA A 206 12.02 3.94 -0.81
C ALA A 206 11.43 3.28 0.45
N GLY A 207 11.76 2.02 0.74
CA GLY A 207 11.26 1.36 1.94
C GLY A 207 11.70 -0.10 2.09
N PHE A 208 11.33 -0.66 3.23
CA PHE A 208 11.65 -2.03 3.62
C PHE A 208 10.39 -2.80 4.00
N TYR A 209 10.39 -4.10 3.73
CA TYR A 209 9.41 -5.02 4.29
C TYR A 209 9.95 -5.60 5.58
N ILE A 210 9.32 -5.27 6.69
CA ILE A 210 9.83 -5.60 8.02
C ILE A 210 9.15 -6.84 8.60
N THR A 211 9.92 -7.60 9.37
CA THR A 211 9.43 -8.58 10.36
C THR A 211 9.79 -8.05 11.74
N TYR A 212 8.78 -7.73 12.51
CA TYR A 212 8.96 -7.24 13.88
C TYR A 212 9.15 -8.40 14.84
N LYS A 213 10.11 -8.27 15.76
CA LYS A 213 10.31 -9.16 16.89
C LYS A 213 10.16 -8.34 18.17
N GLN A 214 9.48 -8.91 19.16
CA GLN A 214 9.41 -8.28 20.47
C GLN A 214 10.84 -8.13 21.02
N GLY A 215 11.16 -6.95 21.57
CA GLY A 215 12.38 -6.74 22.36
C GLY A 215 12.19 -7.29 23.77
N GLU A 216 13.27 -7.68 24.38
CA GLU A 216 13.31 -8.01 25.83
C GLU A 216 13.01 -6.78 26.67
#